data_752361ff5140adbf64ae158b49f98251
#
_entry.id   752361ff5140adbf64ae158b49f98251
#
_cell.length_a   1.000
_cell.length_b   1.000
_cell.length_c   1.000
_cell.angle_alpha   90.00
_cell.angle_beta   90.00
_cell.angle_gamma   90.00
#
_symmetry.space_group_name_H-M   'P 1'
#
loop_
_entity.id
_entity.type
_entity.pdbx_description
1 polymer ?
#
loop_
_entity_poly.entity_id
_entity_poly.type
_entity_poly.pdbx_seq_one_letter_code
_entity_poly.pdbx_strand_id
1 'polypeptide(L)'
;MAGQLKRLQDAGKIIGSGSVLFVSYLTAVGDERFYTNQLMPLLQRIVGAETAHVMAVRLIGLGLVPLNRYQDPVSLEVNVLGRKYKNPIGIAAGFDKHGEAVDGLYRLGFGFVEVGTITPKPQEGNPKPRVFRLTTDQAVINRYGFNSCGLAAAQERLKAREGTQVELTKAGLPLGINLGKNKLSQDAVADYLEGVRTLGPLADYLVVNVSSPNTPGLRDLQGKGELRQLLYKVLKERDALQGGSRPPVLVKIAPDLTAQDKQDIADVVTELGVDGLLVSNTTVSRPETLQDPQSKEVGGLSGQPIKELSTRTVREMYSLTKGKVPIIGVGGVASGQDALDKICAGASLVQLYTSLTYQGPPVVTKIKRELEQLLK
;
A
#
# COMPACT_ATOMS: atom_id res chain seq x y z
N MET A 1 -9.06 -26.77 -53.75
CA MET A 1 -9.59 -25.75 -52.82
C MET A 1 -9.83 -26.28 -51.40
N ALA A 2 -10.59 -27.38 -51.18
CA ALA A 2 -10.88 -27.88 -49.82
C ALA A 2 -9.64 -28.27 -48.99
N GLY A 3 -8.60 -28.87 -49.59
CA GLY A 3 -7.38 -29.25 -48.89
C GLY A 3 -6.50 -28.04 -48.45
N GLN A 4 -6.53 -26.95 -49.21
CA GLN A 4 -5.82 -25.71 -48.81
C GLN A 4 -6.54 -24.99 -47.67
N LEU A 5 -7.86 -24.98 -47.71
CA LEU A 5 -8.66 -24.37 -46.63
C LEU A 5 -8.44 -25.10 -45.29
N LYS A 6 -8.40 -26.45 -45.31
CA LYS A 6 -8.12 -27.26 -44.13
C LYS A 6 -6.73 -26.98 -43.57
N ARG A 7 -5.71 -26.91 -44.44
CA ARG A 7 -4.31 -26.55 -43.99
C ARG A 7 -4.23 -25.16 -43.36
N LEU A 8 -4.95 -24.17 -43.90
CA LEU A 8 -5.02 -22.83 -43.34
C LEU A 8 -5.74 -22.83 -41.99
N GLN A 9 -6.81 -23.60 -41.83
CA GLN A 9 -7.50 -23.77 -40.54
C GLN A 9 -6.61 -24.46 -39.48
N ASP A 10 -5.90 -25.52 -39.88
CA ASP A 10 -5.01 -26.25 -39.01
C ASP A 10 -3.79 -25.38 -38.60
N ALA A 11 -3.22 -24.62 -39.54
CA ALA A 11 -2.18 -23.62 -39.23
C ALA A 11 -2.68 -22.53 -38.27
N GLY A 12 -3.92 -22.03 -38.49
CA GLY A 12 -4.55 -21.07 -37.60
C GLY A 12 -4.74 -21.60 -36.16
N LYS A 13 -5.14 -22.87 -36.04
CA LYS A 13 -5.27 -23.54 -34.74
C LYS A 13 -3.90 -23.68 -34.03
N ILE A 14 -2.88 -24.11 -34.76
CA ILE A 14 -1.53 -24.28 -34.21
C ILE A 14 -0.96 -22.93 -33.74
N ILE A 15 -1.07 -21.89 -34.58
CA ILE A 15 -0.64 -20.54 -34.23
C ILE A 15 -1.41 -20.01 -33.01
N GLY A 16 -2.75 -20.17 -33.04
CA GLY A 16 -3.61 -19.75 -31.94
C GLY A 16 -3.26 -20.44 -30.60
N SER A 17 -3.14 -21.77 -30.64
CA SER A 17 -2.75 -22.56 -29.45
C SER A 17 -1.35 -22.20 -28.96
N GLY A 18 -0.39 -22.04 -29.87
CA GLY A 18 0.98 -21.61 -29.55
C GLY A 18 1.02 -20.22 -28.91
N SER A 19 0.23 -19.28 -29.44
CA SER A 19 0.12 -17.93 -28.87
C SER A 19 -0.47 -17.93 -27.46
N VAL A 20 -1.54 -18.72 -27.23
CA VAL A 20 -2.14 -18.87 -25.89
C VAL A 20 -1.14 -19.45 -24.90
N LEU A 21 -0.42 -20.52 -25.28
CA LEU A 21 0.61 -21.12 -24.43
C LEU A 21 1.74 -20.14 -24.11
N PHE A 22 2.19 -19.38 -25.10
CA PHE A 22 3.25 -18.39 -24.94
C PHE A 22 2.84 -17.24 -24.02
N VAL A 23 1.64 -16.68 -24.21
CA VAL A 23 1.08 -15.64 -23.32
C VAL A 23 0.91 -16.18 -21.90
N SER A 24 0.37 -17.40 -21.76
CA SER A 24 0.24 -18.06 -20.45
C SER A 24 1.60 -18.25 -19.76
N TYR A 25 2.62 -18.64 -20.51
CA TYR A 25 3.98 -18.78 -20.00
C TYR A 25 4.54 -17.44 -19.52
N LEU A 26 4.48 -16.38 -20.35
CA LEU A 26 4.95 -15.04 -19.96
C LEU A 26 4.22 -14.49 -18.73
N THR A 27 2.91 -14.76 -18.63
CA THR A 27 2.12 -14.40 -17.45
C THR A 27 2.59 -15.16 -16.20
N ALA A 28 2.79 -16.46 -16.34
CA ALA A 28 3.17 -17.33 -15.21
C ALA A 28 4.60 -17.07 -14.71
N VAL A 29 5.55 -16.77 -15.59
CA VAL A 29 6.94 -16.45 -15.18
C VAL A 29 7.12 -15.00 -14.74
N GLY A 30 6.10 -14.15 -14.93
CA GLY A 30 6.17 -12.76 -14.53
C GLY A 30 7.13 -11.94 -15.41
N ASP A 31 7.08 -12.10 -16.74
CA ASP A 31 7.93 -11.31 -17.63
C ASP A 31 7.62 -9.82 -17.55
N GLU A 32 8.58 -9.03 -17.08
CA GLU A 32 8.40 -7.60 -16.80
C GLU A 32 8.01 -6.80 -18.05
N ARG A 33 8.61 -7.10 -19.21
CA ARG A 33 8.34 -6.39 -20.47
C ARG A 33 6.95 -6.73 -20.99
N PHE A 34 6.57 -8.00 -20.90
CA PHE A 34 5.24 -8.44 -21.29
C PHE A 34 4.16 -7.78 -20.44
N TYR A 35 4.32 -7.80 -19.11
CA TYR A 35 3.38 -7.15 -18.20
C TYR A 35 3.28 -5.64 -18.48
N THR A 36 4.38 -4.93 -18.48
CA THR A 36 4.39 -3.47 -18.59
C THR A 36 3.91 -2.96 -19.96
N ASN A 37 4.32 -3.63 -21.05
CA ASN A 37 4.12 -3.10 -22.39
C ASN A 37 2.90 -3.71 -23.13
N GLN A 38 2.38 -4.83 -22.67
CA GLN A 38 1.31 -5.55 -23.37
C GLN A 38 0.12 -5.86 -22.46
N LEU A 39 0.32 -6.63 -21.39
CA LEU A 39 -0.78 -7.14 -20.56
C LEU A 39 -1.48 -6.01 -19.79
N MET A 40 -0.71 -5.19 -19.05
CA MET A 40 -1.33 -4.13 -18.23
C MET A 40 -2.00 -3.05 -19.10
N PRO A 41 -1.41 -2.54 -20.20
CA PRO A 41 -2.11 -1.61 -21.10
C PRO A 41 -3.38 -2.19 -21.71
N LEU A 42 -3.38 -3.48 -22.09
CA LEU A 42 -4.58 -4.15 -22.60
C LEU A 42 -5.68 -4.23 -21.53
N LEU A 43 -5.33 -4.72 -20.32
CA LEU A 43 -6.28 -4.80 -19.21
C LEU A 43 -6.85 -3.44 -18.83
N GLN A 44 -6.03 -2.39 -18.84
CA GLN A 44 -6.47 -1.03 -18.54
C GLN A 44 -7.47 -0.47 -19.56
N ARG A 45 -7.41 -0.91 -20.81
CA ARG A 45 -8.36 -0.50 -21.87
C ARG A 45 -9.72 -1.20 -21.75
N ILE A 46 -9.74 -2.45 -21.31
CA ILE A 46 -10.95 -3.29 -21.33
C ILE A 46 -11.62 -3.43 -19.97
N VAL A 47 -10.90 -3.19 -18.86
CA VAL A 47 -11.41 -3.37 -17.49
C VAL A 47 -11.38 -2.05 -16.74
N GLY A 48 -12.51 -1.66 -16.15
CA GLY A 48 -12.60 -0.47 -15.31
C GLY A 48 -11.66 -0.51 -14.09
N ALA A 49 -11.19 0.64 -13.63
CA ALA A 49 -10.13 0.74 -12.62
C ALA A 49 -10.46 0.01 -11.31
N GLU A 50 -11.65 0.22 -10.74
CA GLU A 50 -12.05 -0.45 -9.50
C GLU A 50 -12.29 -1.96 -9.71
N THR A 51 -12.88 -2.35 -10.84
CA THR A 51 -13.08 -3.77 -11.18
C THR A 51 -11.75 -4.51 -11.29
N ALA A 52 -10.76 -3.91 -11.98
CA ALA A 52 -9.42 -4.47 -12.09
C ALA A 52 -8.74 -4.64 -10.74
N HIS A 53 -8.89 -3.66 -9.84
CA HIS A 53 -8.38 -3.75 -8.47
C HIS A 53 -9.01 -4.93 -7.71
N VAL A 54 -10.34 -5.04 -7.69
CA VAL A 54 -11.05 -6.14 -7.00
C VAL A 54 -10.65 -7.49 -7.58
N MET A 55 -10.55 -7.61 -8.91
CA MET A 55 -10.09 -8.84 -9.57
C MET A 55 -8.66 -9.20 -9.17
N ALA A 56 -7.75 -8.23 -9.16
CA ALA A 56 -6.37 -8.45 -8.76
C ALA A 56 -6.27 -8.99 -7.32
N VAL A 57 -6.97 -8.36 -6.36
CA VAL A 57 -7.01 -8.83 -4.97
C VAL A 57 -7.53 -10.27 -4.89
N ARG A 58 -8.61 -10.59 -5.59
CA ARG A 58 -9.17 -11.96 -5.61
C ARG A 58 -8.21 -12.98 -6.20
N LEU A 59 -7.59 -12.68 -7.35
CA LEU A 59 -6.62 -13.58 -7.98
C LEU A 59 -5.40 -13.82 -7.08
N ILE A 60 -4.87 -12.76 -6.48
CA ILE A 60 -3.75 -12.84 -5.53
C ILE A 60 -4.16 -13.65 -4.30
N GLY A 61 -5.36 -13.42 -3.75
CA GLY A 61 -5.89 -14.18 -2.61
C GLY A 61 -6.08 -15.68 -2.90
N LEU A 62 -6.42 -16.04 -4.14
CA LEU A 62 -6.47 -17.43 -4.60
C LEU A 62 -5.08 -18.01 -4.89
N GLY A 63 -4.01 -17.24 -4.72
CA GLY A 63 -2.65 -17.66 -5.01
C GLY A 63 -2.29 -17.71 -6.50
N LEU A 64 -3.16 -17.15 -7.35
CA LEU A 64 -2.93 -17.03 -8.80
C LEU A 64 -2.01 -15.84 -9.07
N VAL A 65 -0.75 -16.00 -8.75
CA VAL A 65 0.31 -14.99 -8.88
C VAL A 65 1.45 -15.52 -9.73
N PRO A 66 2.19 -14.63 -10.42
CA PRO A 66 3.40 -15.04 -11.14
C PRO A 66 4.41 -15.70 -10.20
N LEU A 67 5.21 -16.60 -10.75
CA LEU A 67 6.28 -17.26 -10.03
C LEU A 67 7.37 -16.25 -9.68
N ASN A 68 7.57 -16.02 -8.39
CA ASN A 68 8.69 -15.22 -7.90
C ASN A 68 9.87 -16.16 -7.57
N ARG A 69 10.93 -16.08 -8.38
CA ARG A 69 12.18 -16.85 -8.20
C ARG A 69 13.30 -16.03 -7.57
N TYR A 70 13.08 -14.72 -7.38
CA TYR A 70 14.07 -13.84 -6.77
C TYR A 70 14.16 -14.12 -5.26
N GLN A 71 15.37 -14.43 -4.82
CA GLN A 71 15.67 -14.57 -3.40
C GLN A 71 16.26 -13.26 -2.89
N ASP A 72 15.65 -12.74 -1.84
CA ASP A 72 16.11 -11.48 -1.24
C ASP A 72 17.52 -11.69 -0.64
N PRO A 73 18.52 -10.89 -1.06
CA PRO A 73 19.85 -10.95 -0.47
C PRO A 73 19.85 -10.29 0.91
N VAL A 74 20.82 -10.65 1.74
CA VAL A 74 20.99 -10.09 3.10
C VAL A 74 21.17 -8.55 3.06
N SER A 75 21.71 -8.01 1.99
CA SER A 75 21.88 -6.56 1.79
C SER A 75 20.57 -5.78 1.75
N LEU A 76 19.44 -6.44 1.50
CA LEU A 76 18.10 -5.82 1.56
C LEU A 76 17.41 -6.00 2.92
N GLU A 77 17.99 -6.74 3.86
CA GLU A 77 17.39 -6.91 5.18
C GLU A 77 17.44 -5.61 5.99
N VAL A 78 16.35 -5.29 6.67
CA VAL A 78 16.23 -4.10 7.53
C VAL A 78 15.74 -4.49 8.91
N ASN A 79 16.36 -3.93 9.94
CA ASN A 79 15.90 -4.05 11.33
C ASN A 79 15.34 -2.69 11.77
N VAL A 80 14.04 -2.62 11.97
CA VAL A 80 13.32 -1.39 12.36
C VAL A 80 12.03 -1.75 13.10
N LEU A 81 11.50 -0.87 13.91
CA LEU A 81 10.28 -1.11 14.73
C LEU A 81 10.38 -2.37 15.61
N GLY A 82 11.58 -2.68 16.09
CA GLY A 82 11.86 -3.87 16.91
C GLY A 82 11.72 -5.21 16.16
N ARG A 83 11.71 -5.19 14.83
CA ARG A 83 11.52 -6.37 13.98
C ARG A 83 12.49 -6.41 12.81
N LYS A 84 12.75 -7.62 12.33
CA LYS A 84 13.45 -7.86 11.07
C LYS A 84 12.46 -7.81 9.90
N TYR A 85 12.88 -7.16 8.82
CA TYR A 85 12.21 -7.15 7.51
C TYR A 85 13.14 -7.79 6.50
N LYS A 86 12.65 -8.78 5.76
CA LYS A 86 13.43 -9.51 4.77
C LYS A 86 13.89 -8.64 3.61
N ASN A 87 13.10 -7.65 3.26
CA ASN A 87 13.45 -6.56 2.33
C ASN A 87 12.62 -5.31 2.66
N PRO A 88 13.04 -4.11 2.23
CA PRO A 88 12.40 -2.86 2.61
C PRO A 88 11.14 -2.51 1.80
N ILE A 89 10.70 -3.36 0.88
CA ILE A 89 9.63 -3.04 -0.07
C ILE A 89 8.30 -3.65 0.38
N GLY A 90 7.32 -2.82 0.70
CA GLY A 90 5.98 -3.23 1.11
C GLY A 90 4.86 -2.78 0.17
N ILE A 91 3.68 -3.39 0.35
CA ILE A 91 2.45 -2.91 -0.28
C ILE A 91 1.71 -1.96 0.67
N ALA A 92 1.29 -0.81 0.16
CA ALA A 92 0.57 0.18 0.94
C ALA A 92 -0.89 -0.23 1.19
N ALA A 93 -1.43 0.20 2.33
CA ALA A 93 -2.87 0.12 2.60
C ALA A 93 -3.70 0.74 1.48
N GLY A 94 -4.89 0.19 1.29
CA GLY A 94 -5.80 0.54 0.19
C GLY A 94 -5.79 -0.48 -0.94
N PHE A 95 -4.75 -1.29 -1.07
CA PHE A 95 -4.72 -2.41 -2.02
C PHE A 95 -5.53 -3.59 -1.46
N ASP A 96 -5.07 -4.23 -0.41
CA ASP A 96 -5.84 -5.26 0.30
C ASP A 96 -6.61 -4.62 1.47
N LYS A 97 -7.81 -4.14 1.16
CA LYS A 97 -8.63 -3.40 2.14
C LYS A 97 -9.19 -4.27 3.24
N HIS A 98 -9.27 -5.58 3.00
CA HIS A 98 -10.03 -6.49 3.84
C HIS A 98 -9.20 -7.68 4.37
N GLY A 99 -7.90 -7.73 4.07
CA GLY A 99 -7.02 -8.84 4.45
C GLY A 99 -7.28 -10.14 3.66
N GLU A 100 -7.68 -10.02 2.38
CA GLU A 100 -8.07 -11.16 1.53
C GLU A 100 -6.89 -11.75 0.74
N ALA A 101 -5.80 -11.00 0.59
CA ALA A 101 -4.71 -11.34 -0.32
C ALA A 101 -3.32 -11.39 0.35
N VAL A 102 -3.25 -11.38 1.69
CA VAL A 102 -2.00 -11.25 2.44
C VAL A 102 -0.94 -12.26 2.03
N ASP A 103 -1.29 -13.56 1.99
CA ASP A 103 -0.33 -14.62 1.67
C ASP A 103 0.13 -14.57 0.20
N GLY A 104 -0.78 -14.19 -0.71
CA GLY A 104 -0.45 -13.99 -2.11
C GLY A 104 0.47 -12.79 -2.33
N LEU A 105 0.31 -11.72 -1.56
CA LEU A 105 1.19 -10.55 -1.60
C LEU A 105 2.60 -10.89 -1.13
N TYR A 106 2.77 -11.71 -0.09
CA TYR A 106 4.10 -12.21 0.28
C TYR A 106 4.71 -13.09 -0.82
N ARG A 107 3.92 -13.92 -1.51
CA ARG A 107 4.40 -14.71 -2.65
C ARG A 107 4.86 -13.84 -3.82
N LEU A 108 4.29 -12.64 -4.00
CA LEU A 108 4.77 -11.66 -4.97
C LEU A 108 6.13 -11.06 -4.60
N GLY A 109 6.59 -11.27 -3.37
CA GLY A 109 7.91 -10.85 -2.90
C GLY A 109 7.93 -9.58 -2.06
N PHE A 110 6.78 -9.07 -1.62
CA PHE A 110 6.75 -7.97 -0.66
C PHE A 110 7.40 -8.39 0.67
N GLY A 111 8.23 -7.53 1.23
CA GLY A 111 8.89 -7.72 2.53
C GLY A 111 7.94 -7.45 3.70
N PHE A 112 6.86 -6.74 3.47
CA PHE A 112 5.78 -6.53 4.44
C PHE A 112 4.49 -6.14 3.72
N VAL A 113 3.37 -6.40 4.37
CA VAL A 113 2.03 -6.13 3.84
C VAL A 113 1.29 -5.23 4.81
N GLU A 114 0.61 -4.20 4.30
CA GLU A 114 -0.30 -3.36 5.08
C GLU A 114 -1.72 -3.53 4.55
N VAL A 115 -2.62 -4.05 5.39
CA VAL A 115 -4.04 -4.22 5.07
C VAL A 115 -4.88 -3.06 5.58
N GLY A 116 -6.04 -2.84 4.99
CA GLY A 116 -6.97 -1.78 5.39
C GLY A 116 -7.01 -0.65 4.35
N THR A 117 -7.62 0.49 4.69
CA THR A 117 -8.01 0.95 6.03
C THR A 117 -9.27 0.21 6.50
N ILE A 118 -9.25 -0.27 7.72
CA ILE A 118 -10.37 -0.96 8.36
C ILE A 118 -11.06 0.00 9.31
N THR A 119 -12.40 0.07 9.23
CA THR A 119 -13.26 0.88 10.10
C THR A 119 -14.04 -0.02 11.07
N PRO A 120 -14.50 0.50 12.23
CA PRO A 120 -15.26 -0.30 13.20
C PRO A 120 -16.42 -1.07 12.58
N LYS A 121 -17.30 -0.38 11.90
CA LYS A 121 -18.46 -0.96 11.23
C LYS A 121 -18.21 -1.09 9.73
N PRO A 122 -18.83 -2.08 9.06
CA PRO A 122 -18.82 -2.14 7.59
C PRO A 122 -19.38 -0.86 6.99
N GLN A 123 -18.78 -0.40 5.88
CA GLN A 123 -19.32 0.71 5.11
C GLN A 123 -18.89 0.63 3.64
N GLU A 124 -19.80 1.06 2.76
CA GLU A 124 -19.60 0.99 1.30
C GLU A 124 -18.58 2.01 0.77
N GLY A 125 -18.37 3.10 1.51
CA GLY A 125 -17.58 4.24 1.05
C GLY A 125 -18.38 5.19 0.16
N ASN A 126 -17.68 5.95 -0.70
CA ASN A 126 -18.30 6.94 -1.57
C ASN A 126 -18.95 6.29 -2.81
N PRO A 127 -19.93 6.96 -3.45
CA PRO A 127 -20.55 6.48 -4.70
C PRO A 127 -19.52 6.25 -5.82
N LYS A 128 -19.82 5.29 -6.70
CA LYS A 128 -19.06 5.03 -7.92
C LYS A 128 -19.53 5.96 -9.07
N PRO A 129 -18.67 6.33 -10.04
CA PRO A 129 -17.25 5.97 -10.14
C PRO A 129 -16.39 6.73 -9.13
N ARG A 130 -15.36 6.08 -8.60
CA ARG A 130 -14.53 6.60 -7.52
C ARG A 130 -13.04 6.28 -7.65
N VAL A 131 -12.63 5.70 -8.78
CA VAL A 131 -11.23 5.39 -9.11
C VAL A 131 -10.99 5.73 -10.57
N PHE A 132 -9.98 6.52 -10.83
CA PHE A 132 -9.64 7.05 -12.15
C PHE A 132 -8.16 6.84 -12.42
N ARG A 133 -7.84 6.19 -13.55
CA ARG A 133 -6.46 5.99 -14.01
C ARG A 133 -6.04 7.15 -14.91
N LEU A 134 -5.03 7.86 -14.52
CA LEU A 134 -4.37 8.88 -15.34
C LEU A 134 -3.22 8.21 -16.08
N THR A 135 -3.53 7.56 -17.19
CA THR A 135 -2.58 6.67 -17.87
C THR A 135 -1.37 7.42 -18.40
N THR A 136 -1.56 8.61 -18.96
CA THR A 136 -0.47 9.46 -19.46
C THR A 136 0.49 9.86 -18.35
N ASP A 137 -0.03 10.08 -17.14
CA ASP A 137 0.72 10.55 -15.98
C ASP A 137 1.23 9.43 -15.08
N GLN A 138 0.95 8.17 -15.40
CA GLN A 138 1.25 7.00 -14.54
C GLN A 138 0.73 7.21 -13.12
N ALA A 139 -0.52 7.70 -13.01
CA ALA A 139 -1.15 8.15 -11.78
C ALA A 139 -2.56 7.58 -11.61
N VAL A 140 -3.06 7.64 -10.37
CA VAL A 140 -4.44 7.28 -10.03
C VAL A 140 -5.03 8.36 -9.15
N ILE A 141 -6.27 8.76 -9.44
CA ILE A 141 -7.10 9.52 -8.50
C ILE A 141 -8.13 8.57 -7.90
N ASN A 142 -8.27 8.59 -6.57
CA ASN A 142 -9.27 7.81 -5.88
C ASN A 142 -10.05 8.65 -4.86
N ARG A 143 -11.33 8.32 -4.68
CA ARG A 143 -12.22 8.85 -3.66
C ARG A 143 -13.03 7.74 -3.00
N TYR A 144 -12.35 6.66 -2.58
CA TYR A 144 -13.01 5.49 -2.00
C TYR A 144 -13.83 5.80 -0.74
N GLY A 145 -13.33 6.65 0.17
CA GLY A 145 -14.03 7.01 1.41
C GLY A 145 -14.07 5.89 2.43
N PHE A 146 -12.97 5.12 2.56
CA PHE A 146 -12.83 4.00 3.49
C PHE A 146 -13.93 2.94 3.38
N ASN A 147 -14.19 2.44 2.13
CA ASN A 147 -14.97 1.21 2.01
C ASN A 147 -14.27 0.08 2.79
N SER A 148 -15.00 -0.55 3.70
CA SER A 148 -14.45 -1.50 4.66
C SER A 148 -15.44 -2.61 4.98
N CYS A 149 -14.93 -3.81 5.24
CA CYS A 149 -15.74 -4.93 5.73
C CYS A 149 -16.06 -4.84 7.23
N GLY A 150 -15.45 -3.86 7.94
CA GLY A 150 -15.55 -3.72 9.38
C GLY A 150 -14.58 -4.60 10.16
N LEU A 151 -14.42 -4.29 11.45
CA LEU A 151 -13.46 -4.97 12.33
C LEU A 151 -13.76 -6.46 12.49
N ALA A 152 -15.04 -6.84 12.66
CA ALA A 152 -15.41 -8.23 12.92
C ALA A 152 -15.00 -9.17 11.78
N ALA A 153 -15.34 -8.82 10.54
CA ALA A 153 -14.98 -9.64 9.37
C ALA A 153 -13.47 -9.66 9.12
N ALA A 154 -12.78 -8.53 9.35
CA ALA A 154 -11.33 -8.48 9.23
C ALA A 154 -10.66 -9.34 10.32
N GLN A 155 -11.13 -9.27 11.56
CA GLN A 155 -10.63 -10.06 12.67
C GLN A 155 -10.77 -11.56 12.41
N GLU A 156 -11.95 -12.01 11.99
CA GLU A 156 -12.19 -13.41 11.65
C GLU A 156 -11.19 -13.92 10.60
N ARG A 157 -11.02 -13.16 9.53
CA ARG A 157 -10.11 -13.50 8.44
C ARG A 157 -8.64 -13.55 8.87
N LEU A 158 -8.20 -12.57 9.66
CA LEU A 158 -6.82 -12.51 10.14
C LEU A 158 -6.55 -13.59 11.21
N LYS A 159 -7.52 -13.90 12.09
CA LYS A 159 -7.42 -15.01 13.04
C LYS A 159 -7.28 -16.36 12.34
N ALA A 160 -8.02 -16.59 11.26
CA ALA A 160 -7.94 -17.84 10.50
C ALA A 160 -6.53 -18.15 9.97
N ARG A 161 -5.68 -17.13 9.83
CA ARG A 161 -4.29 -17.25 9.37
C ARG A 161 -3.23 -16.84 10.40
N GLU A 162 -3.61 -16.68 11.67
CA GLU A 162 -2.73 -16.19 12.73
C GLU A 162 -1.46 -17.05 12.87
N GLY A 163 -1.61 -18.38 12.93
CA GLY A 163 -0.46 -19.28 13.00
C GLY A 163 0.50 -19.15 11.81
N THR A 164 -0.03 -18.99 10.61
CA THR A 164 0.77 -18.69 9.41
C THR A 164 1.49 -17.35 9.54
N GLN A 165 0.80 -16.30 10.03
CA GLN A 165 1.40 -14.98 10.20
C GLN A 165 2.54 -15.00 11.21
N VAL A 166 2.39 -15.71 12.31
CA VAL A 166 3.47 -15.84 13.31
C VAL A 166 4.76 -16.37 12.67
N GLU A 167 4.67 -17.41 11.84
CA GLU A 167 5.84 -17.95 11.15
C GLU A 167 6.40 -17.00 10.08
N LEU A 168 5.52 -16.31 9.34
CA LEU A 168 5.93 -15.30 8.36
C LEU A 168 6.66 -14.14 9.05
N THR A 169 6.15 -13.65 10.18
CA THR A 169 6.77 -12.59 10.96
C THR A 169 8.16 -12.99 11.47
N LYS A 170 8.33 -14.22 11.97
CA LYS A 170 9.65 -14.77 12.35
C LYS A 170 10.60 -14.82 11.16
N ALA A 171 10.07 -15.07 9.95
CA ALA A 171 10.85 -15.09 8.71
C ALA A 171 11.14 -13.66 8.16
N GLY A 172 10.74 -12.60 8.85
CA GLY A 172 10.95 -11.22 8.43
C GLY A 172 9.91 -10.68 7.46
N LEU A 173 8.68 -11.19 7.54
CA LEU A 173 7.53 -10.79 6.72
C LEU A 173 6.37 -10.29 7.61
N PRO A 174 6.49 -9.10 8.23
CA PRO A 174 5.48 -8.59 9.15
C PRO A 174 4.24 -8.05 8.45
N LEU A 175 3.11 -8.06 9.20
CA LEU A 175 1.80 -7.56 8.80
C LEU A 175 1.45 -6.27 9.52
N GLY A 176 1.20 -5.21 8.78
CA GLY A 176 0.63 -3.96 9.27
C GLY A 176 -0.89 -3.91 9.11
N ILE A 177 -1.56 -3.28 10.05
CA ILE A 177 -3.00 -3.04 9.99
C ILE A 177 -3.28 -1.55 10.08
N ASN A 178 -3.90 -1.02 9.03
CA ASN A 178 -4.27 0.38 8.91
C ASN A 178 -5.70 0.59 9.42
N LEU A 179 -5.85 1.47 10.40
CA LEU A 179 -7.09 1.77 11.09
C LEU A 179 -7.64 3.14 10.69
N GLY A 180 -8.95 3.23 10.59
CA GLY A 180 -9.65 4.48 10.33
C GLY A 180 -11.00 4.55 11.01
N LYS A 181 -11.63 5.73 10.96
CA LYS A 181 -12.96 5.95 11.52
C LYS A 181 -14.06 5.70 10.48
N ASN A 182 -15.25 5.36 10.94
CA ASN A 182 -16.46 5.36 10.12
C ASN A 182 -16.82 6.80 9.68
N LYS A 183 -17.40 6.93 8.48
CA LYS A 183 -17.76 8.23 7.90
C LYS A 183 -18.75 9.00 8.78
N LEU A 184 -19.73 8.29 9.35
CA LEU A 184 -20.80 8.87 10.17
C LEU A 184 -20.52 8.83 11.68
N SER A 185 -19.32 8.37 12.09
CA SER A 185 -18.94 8.35 13.50
C SER A 185 -18.78 9.76 14.05
N GLN A 186 -19.37 9.99 15.23
CA GLN A 186 -19.25 11.25 15.97
C GLN A 186 -18.05 11.24 16.93
N ASP A 187 -17.53 10.07 17.26
CA ASP A 187 -16.33 9.89 18.11
C ASP A 187 -15.24 9.14 17.35
N ALA A 188 -14.39 9.92 16.68
CA ALA A 188 -13.27 9.36 15.96
C ALA A 188 -12.30 8.60 16.88
N VAL A 189 -12.10 9.08 18.09
CA VAL A 189 -11.19 8.44 19.05
C VAL A 189 -11.68 7.05 19.41
N ALA A 190 -12.97 6.91 19.75
CA ALA A 190 -13.57 5.61 20.07
C ALA A 190 -13.40 4.60 18.94
N ASP A 191 -13.54 5.04 17.68
CA ASP A 191 -13.34 4.20 16.50
C ASP A 191 -11.90 3.64 16.41
N TYR A 192 -10.89 4.47 16.63
CA TYR A 192 -9.48 4.00 16.63
C TYR A 192 -9.20 3.08 17.81
N LEU A 193 -9.71 3.37 19.01
CA LEU A 193 -9.52 2.53 20.19
C LEU A 193 -10.16 1.14 20.00
N GLU A 194 -11.35 1.07 19.40
CA GLU A 194 -11.99 -0.19 19.05
C GLU A 194 -11.14 -0.98 18.07
N GLY A 195 -10.57 -0.30 17.04
CA GLY A 195 -9.63 -0.89 16.11
C GLY A 195 -8.39 -1.48 16.78
N VAL A 196 -7.79 -0.74 17.71
CA VAL A 196 -6.61 -1.20 18.49
C VAL A 196 -6.94 -2.43 19.31
N ARG A 197 -8.06 -2.43 20.06
CA ARG A 197 -8.47 -3.58 20.88
C ARG A 197 -8.72 -4.83 20.05
N THR A 198 -9.38 -4.66 18.90
CA THR A 198 -9.84 -5.79 18.07
C THR A 198 -8.72 -6.38 17.22
N LEU A 199 -7.92 -5.54 16.59
CA LEU A 199 -6.90 -5.97 15.60
C LEU A 199 -5.46 -5.85 16.09
N GLY A 200 -5.22 -5.12 17.18
CA GLY A 200 -3.87 -4.98 17.75
C GLY A 200 -3.18 -6.31 18.06
N PRO A 201 -3.87 -7.29 18.67
CA PRO A 201 -3.27 -8.61 18.92
C PRO A 201 -2.84 -9.37 17.68
N LEU A 202 -3.40 -9.04 16.50
CA LEU A 202 -3.14 -9.70 15.22
C LEU A 202 -2.15 -8.92 14.33
N ALA A 203 -1.69 -7.75 14.79
CA ALA A 203 -0.84 -6.85 14.02
C ALA A 203 0.62 -6.94 14.44
N ASP A 204 1.51 -6.90 13.49
CA ASP A 204 2.94 -6.66 13.74
C ASP A 204 3.24 -5.17 13.90
N TYR A 205 2.43 -4.29 13.31
CA TYR A 205 2.36 -2.87 13.60
C TYR A 205 0.97 -2.33 13.26
N LEU A 206 0.57 -1.24 13.91
CA LEU A 206 -0.68 -0.54 13.68
C LEU A 206 -0.43 0.82 13.03
N VAL A 207 -1.34 1.24 12.15
CA VAL A 207 -1.29 2.55 11.51
C VAL A 207 -2.57 3.34 11.81
N VAL A 208 -2.40 4.48 12.46
CA VAL A 208 -3.47 5.46 12.68
C VAL A 208 -3.56 6.35 11.43
N ASN A 209 -4.58 6.15 10.61
CA ASN A 209 -4.74 6.87 9.35
C ASN A 209 -5.62 8.11 9.52
N VAL A 210 -4.99 9.25 9.79
CA VAL A 210 -5.65 10.56 9.95
C VAL A 210 -5.54 11.44 8.70
N SER A 211 -5.14 10.88 7.56
CA SER A 211 -4.69 11.66 6.40
C SER A 211 -5.46 11.44 5.11
N SER A 212 -6.50 10.57 5.10
CA SER A 212 -7.29 10.38 3.89
C SER A 212 -8.06 11.65 3.52
N PRO A 213 -7.97 12.11 2.26
CA PRO A 213 -8.73 13.27 1.82
C PRO A 213 -10.20 12.96 1.53
N ASN A 214 -10.59 11.69 1.58
CA ASN A 214 -11.87 11.20 1.08
C ASN A 214 -12.90 10.96 2.20
N THR A 215 -12.56 11.29 3.45
CA THR A 215 -13.43 11.21 4.62
C THR A 215 -13.52 12.60 5.25
N PRO A 216 -14.70 13.23 5.27
CA PRO A 216 -14.87 14.58 5.80
C PRO A 216 -14.36 14.71 7.24
N GLY A 217 -13.66 15.79 7.56
CA GLY A 217 -13.15 16.11 8.90
C GLY A 217 -12.00 15.22 9.37
N LEU A 218 -11.58 14.19 8.61
CA LEU A 218 -10.53 13.29 9.05
C LEU A 218 -9.18 13.99 9.18
N ARG A 219 -8.85 14.87 8.24
CA ARG A 219 -7.58 15.60 8.25
C ARG A 219 -7.46 16.60 9.38
N ASP A 220 -8.57 17.04 9.97
CA ASP A 220 -8.59 17.92 11.14
C ASP A 220 -7.93 17.25 12.35
N LEU A 221 -7.95 15.91 12.39
CA LEU A 221 -7.24 15.11 13.40
C LEU A 221 -5.70 15.23 13.32
N GLN A 222 -5.15 15.85 12.29
CA GLN A 222 -3.72 16.16 12.19
C GLN A 222 -3.34 17.47 12.92
N GLY A 223 -4.31 18.26 13.38
CA GLY A 223 -4.08 19.40 14.24
C GLY A 223 -3.39 19.00 15.55
N LYS A 224 -2.50 19.86 16.08
CA LYS A 224 -1.61 19.55 17.22
C LYS A 224 -2.36 19.00 18.43
N GLY A 225 -3.47 19.66 18.81
CA GLY A 225 -4.27 19.28 19.97
C GLY A 225 -5.01 17.96 19.78
N GLU A 226 -5.70 17.83 18.67
CA GLU A 226 -6.48 16.65 18.28
C GLU A 226 -5.57 15.44 18.11
N LEU A 227 -4.45 15.61 17.43
CA LEU A 227 -3.48 14.54 17.21
C LEU A 227 -2.89 14.04 18.52
N ARG A 228 -2.49 14.98 19.41
CA ARG A 228 -1.95 14.63 20.74
C ARG A 228 -2.97 13.84 21.55
N GLN A 229 -4.21 14.28 21.62
CA GLN A 229 -5.27 13.60 22.37
C GLN A 229 -5.55 12.19 21.82
N LEU A 230 -5.68 12.07 20.49
CA LEU A 230 -5.90 10.80 19.81
C LEU A 230 -4.76 9.82 20.10
N LEU A 231 -3.52 10.24 19.84
CA LEU A 231 -2.36 9.36 19.97
C LEU A 231 -2.09 8.95 21.40
N TYR A 232 -2.25 9.86 22.36
CA TYR A 232 -2.15 9.52 23.78
C TYR A 232 -3.11 8.37 24.15
N LYS A 233 -4.38 8.46 23.73
CA LYS A 233 -5.37 7.43 24.01
C LYS A 233 -5.08 6.13 23.26
N VAL A 234 -4.65 6.21 22.01
CA VAL A 234 -4.27 5.03 21.18
C VAL A 234 -3.09 4.30 21.82
N LEU A 235 -2.04 5.00 22.22
CA LEU A 235 -0.88 4.39 22.85
C LEU A 235 -1.25 3.74 24.20
N LYS A 236 -2.07 4.41 25.02
CA LYS A 236 -2.58 3.85 26.27
C LYS A 236 -3.41 2.58 26.04
N GLU A 237 -4.26 2.57 25.03
CA GLU A 237 -5.09 1.40 24.66
C GLU A 237 -4.20 0.24 24.16
N ARG A 238 -3.20 0.53 23.31
CA ARG A 238 -2.22 -0.44 22.85
C ARG A 238 -1.46 -1.07 24.02
N ASP A 239 -1.05 -0.27 24.99
CA ASP A 239 -0.30 -0.72 26.16
C ASP A 239 -1.15 -1.56 27.12
N ALA A 240 -2.47 -1.43 27.05
CA ALA A 240 -3.43 -2.21 27.82
C ALA A 240 -3.84 -3.53 27.14
N LEU A 241 -3.33 -3.84 25.95
CA LEU A 241 -3.64 -5.09 25.25
C LEU A 241 -3.20 -6.31 26.06
N GLN A 242 -4.08 -7.30 26.15
CA GLN A 242 -3.79 -8.55 26.86
C GLN A 242 -2.83 -9.45 26.06
N GLY A 243 -2.20 -10.41 26.75
CA GLY A 243 -1.31 -11.39 26.12
C GLY A 243 0.10 -10.87 25.78
N GLY A 244 0.48 -9.70 26.26
CA GLY A 244 1.83 -9.12 26.03
C GLY A 244 2.05 -8.59 24.62
N SER A 245 1.03 -8.56 23.78
CA SER A 245 1.11 -7.93 22.47
C SER A 245 1.25 -6.42 22.62
N ARG A 246 2.31 -5.86 22.05
CA ARG A 246 2.56 -4.41 22.04
C ARG A 246 3.03 -3.99 20.66
N PRO A 247 2.14 -4.04 19.64
CA PRO A 247 2.53 -3.66 18.29
C PRO A 247 2.94 -2.18 18.22
N PRO A 248 4.02 -1.84 17.51
CA PRO A 248 4.34 -0.45 17.20
C PRO A 248 3.16 0.29 16.59
N VAL A 249 2.96 1.54 16.99
CA VAL A 249 1.92 2.44 16.45
C VAL A 249 2.56 3.50 15.58
N LEU A 250 2.13 3.56 14.33
CA LEU A 250 2.57 4.55 13.36
C LEU A 250 1.43 5.50 13.01
N VAL A 251 1.77 6.72 12.60
CA VAL A 251 0.80 7.72 12.11
C VAL A 251 1.01 7.95 10.62
N LYS A 252 -0.07 7.83 9.84
CA LYS A 252 -0.04 8.14 8.40
C LYS A 252 -0.49 9.56 8.16
N ILE A 253 0.41 10.38 7.62
CA ILE A 253 0.21 11.81 7.40
C ILE A 253 -0.03 12.14 5.92
N ALA A 254 -0.68 13.29 5.67
CA ALA A 254 -0.88 13.83 4.33
C ALA A 254 0.39 14.50 3.80
N PRO A 255 0.55 14.60 2.47
CA PRO A 255 1.66 15.38 1.89
C PRO A 255 1.34 16.88 1.81
N ASP A 256 0.07 17.26 1.95
CA ASP A 256 -0.43 18.63 1.77
C ASP A 256 -0.34 19.50 3.04
N LEU A 257 0.60 19.18 3.93
CA LEU A 257 0.80 19.85 5.22
C LEU A 257 1.65 21.11 5.06
N THR A 258 1.31 22.17 5.81
CA THR A 258 2.16 23.34 5.94
C THR A 258 3.44 23.01 6.74
N ALA A 259 4.42 23.92 6.72
CA ALA A 259 5.62 23.77 7.53
C ALA A 259 5.28 23.70 9.04
N GLN A 260 4.30 24.50 9.49
CA GLN A 260 3.85 24.48 10.88
C GLN A 260 3.18 23.16 11.26
N ASP A 261 2.29 22.62 10.39
CA ASP A 261 1.65 21.32 10.65
C ASP A 261 2.67 20.20 10.79
N LYS A 262 3.71 20.18 9.94
CA LYS A 262 4.81 19.20 10.02
C LYS A 262 5.58 19.31 11.31
N GLN A 263 5.90 20.55 11.76
CA GLN A 263 6.55 20.79 13.05
C GLN A 263 5.67 20.30 14.19
N ASP A 264 4.40 20.62 14.20
CA ASP A 264 3.44 20.23 15.23
C ASP A 264 3.28 18.70 15.32
N ILE A 265 3.23 18.01 14.16
CA ILE A 265 3.22 16.54 14.12
C ILE A 265 4.53 15.99 14.67
N ALA A 266 5.69 16.53 14.26
CA ALA A 266 6.99 16.08 14.74
C ALA A 266 7.13 16.25 16.27
N ASP A 267 6.65 17.37 16.81
CA ASP A 267 6.63 17.62 18.26
C ASP A 267 5.79 16.56 18.98
N VAL A 268 4.55 16.36 18.53
CA VAL A 268 3.60 15.42 19.15
C VAL A 268 4.10 13.98 19.10
N VAL A 269 4.60 13.50 17.96
CA VAL A 269 5.07 12.11 17.83
C VAL A 269 6.34 11.87 18.66
N THR A 270 7.19 12.88 18.77
CA THR A 270 8.42 12.79 19.59
C THR A 270 8.10 12.84 21.08
N GLU A 271 7.20 13.74 21.50
CA GLU A 271 6.77 13.90 22.89
C GLU A 271 6.09 12.64 23.44
N LEU A 272 5.19 12.05 22.65
CA LEU A 272 4.42 10.87 23.06
C LEU A 272 5.17 9.55 22.85
N GLY A 273 6.31 9.55 22.17
CA GLY A 273 7.03 8.33 21.85
C GLY A 273 6.29 7.42 20.85
N VAL A 274 5.68 8.03 19.84
CA VAL A 274 5.05 7.27 18.73
C VAL A 274 6.13 6.50 17.99
N ASP A 275 5.86 5.23 17.66
CA ASP A 275 6.88 4.31 17.17
C ASP A 275 7.32 4.59 15.72
N GLY A 276 6.53 5.31 14.92
CA GLY A 276 6.91 5.65 13.55
C GLY A 276 5.91 6.52 12.79
N LEU A 277 6.27 6.87 11.57
CA LEU A 277 5.45 7.63 10.63
C LEU A 277 5.31 6.92 9.29
N LEU A 278 4.13 7.02 8.66
CA LEU A 278 3.95 6.75 7.23
C LEU A 278 3.86 8.07 6.47
N VAL A 279 4.79 8.29 5.55
CA VAL A 279 4.93 9.52 4.77
C VAL A 279 5.01 9.18 3.28
N SER A 280 3.92 9.40 2.51
CA SER A 280 2.69 10.09 2.82
C SER A 280 1.45 9.37 2.26
N ASN A 281 0.27 9.88 2.59
CA ASN A 281 -0.97 9.57 1.89
C ASN A 281 -0.99 10.24 0.49
N THR A 282 -2.10 10.13 -0.22
CA THR A 282 -2.37 10.82 -1.49
C THR A 282 -2.57 12.32 -1.30
N THR A 283 -2.32 13.10 -2.36
CA THR A 283 -2.48 14.56 -2.35
C THR A 283 -3.81 15.01 -2.95
N VAL A 284 -4.34 16.14 -2.46
CA VAL A 284 -5.44 16.85 -3.11
C VAL A 284 -4.93 17.88 -4.12
N SER A 285 -3.64 18.19 -4.11
CA SER A 285 -3.05 19.09 -5.08
C SER A 285 -3.02 18.47 -6.48
N ARG A 286 -3.01 19.33 -7.49
CA ARG A 286 -2.95 18.94 -8.90
C ARG A 286 -1.77 19.66 -9.54
N PRO A 287 -0.63 18.97 -9.72
CA PRO A 287 0.50 19.55 -10.46
C PRO A 287 0.06 19.98 -11.87
N GLU A 288 0.54 21.14 -12.32
CA GLU A 288 0.26 21.67 -13.65
C GLU A 288 0.80 20.78 -14.79
N THR A 289 1.71 19.88 -14.45
CA THR A 289 2.31 18.90 -15.37
C THR A 289 1.37 17.77 -15.75
N LEU A 290 0.22 17.61 -15.08
CA LEU A 290 -0.76 16.59 -15.40
C LEU A 290 -1.38 16.79 -16.76
N GLN A 291 -1.39 15.75 -17.59
CA GLN A 291 -1.86 15.80 -18.97
C GLN A 291 -3.18 15.06 -19.18
N ASP A 292 -3.49 14.06 -18.33
CA ASP A 292 -4.70 13.26 -18.49
C ASP A 292 -5.96 14.10 -18.18
N PRO A 293 -7.00 14.08 -19.03
CA PRO A 293 -8.25 14.81 -18.81
C PRO A 293 -8.93 14.51 -17.48
N GLN A 294 -8.77 13.30 -16.93
CA GLN A 294 -9.32 12.92 -15.64
C GLN A 294 -8.60 13.56 -14.43
N SER A 295 -7.53 14.32 -14.67
CA SER A 295 -6.81 15.06 -13.62
C SER A 295 -7.69 16.02 -12.82
N LYS A 296 -8.83 16.44 -13.40
CA LYS A 296 -9.84 17.32 -12.77
C LYS A 296 -10.75 16.62 -11.76
N GLU A 297 -10.72 15.29 -11.71
CA GLU A 297 -11.53 14.51 -10.77
C GLU A 297 -11.17 14.82 -9.32
N VAL A 298 -12.19 14.84 -8.46
CA VAL A 298 -12.02 15.00 -7.01
C VAL A 298 -11.50 13.71 -6.41
N GLY A 299 -10.56 13.81 -5.46
CA GLY A 299 -9.99 12.68 -4.76
C GLY A 299 -8.49 12.82 -4.54
N GLY A 300 -7.90 11.81 -3.92
CA GLY A 300 -6.47 11.75 -3.68
C GLY A 300 -5.71 11.28 -4.92
N LEU A 301 -4.73 12.06 -5.34
CA LEU A 301 -3.80 11.74 -6.42
C LEU A 301 -2.62 10.93 -5.88
N SER A 302 -2.26 9.85 -6.58
CA SER A 302 -1.12 8.96 -6.29
C SER A 302 -0.34 8.64 -7.58
N GLY A 303 0.82 8.03 -7.44
CA GLY A 303 1.67 7.63 -8.57
C GLY A 303 2.82 8.61 -8.83
N GLN A 304 3.35 8.59 -10.04
CA GLN A 304 4.56 9.35 -10.38
C GLN A 304 4.48 10.87 -10.06
N PRO A 305 3.35 11.56 -10.29
CA PRO A 305 3.27 12.99 -10.02
C PRO A 305 3.52 13.40 -8.57
N ILE A 306 3.36 12.50 -7.60
CA ILE A 306 3.58 12.82 -6.18
C ILE A 306 4.96 12.38 -5.66
N LYS A 307 5.82 11.79 -6.49
CA LYS A 307 7.12 11.26 -6.08
C LYS A 307 7.96 12.31 -5.34
N GLU A 308 8.18 13.46 -5.96
CA GLU A 308 9.00 14.53 -5.40
C GLU A 308 8.39 15.14 -4.13
N LEU A 309 7.08 15.40 -4.15
CA LEU A 309 6.35 15.91 -2.98
C LEU A 309 6.48 14.97 -1.79
N SER A 310 6.24 13.68 -2.01
CA SER A 310 6.35 12.66 -0.96
C SER A 310 7.79 12.51 -0.46
N THR A 311 8.79 12.46 -1.34
CA THR A 311 10.20 12.31 -0.96
C THR A 311 10.70 13.53 -0.16
N ARG A 312 10.30 14.74 -0.57
CA ARG A 312 10.56 15.96 0.18
C ARG A 312 9.93 15.90 1.58
N THR A 313 8.67 15.48 1.68
CA THR A 313 7.98 15.34 2.98
C THR A 313 8.68 14.34 3.89
N VAL A 314 9.19 13.21 3.35
CA VAL A 314 10.03 12.26 4.11
C VAL A 314 11.26 12.97 4.68
N ARG A 315 11.99 13.70 3.86
CA ARG A 315 13.21 14.42 4.29
C ARG A 315 12.92 15.46 5.37
N GLU A 316 11.84 16.22 5.20
CA GLU A 316 11.42 17.23 6.18
C GLU A 316 11.04 16.58 7.51
N MET A 317 10.24 15.52 7.51
CA MET A 317 9.85 14.82 8.74
C MET A 317 11.03 14.13 9.42
N TYR A 318 11.95 13.54 8.63
CA TYR A 318 13.20 12.99 9.18
C TYR A 318 14.03 14.05 9.89
N SER A 319 14.18 15.23 9.29
CA SER A 319 14.91 16.35 9.88
C SER A 319 14.23 16.87 11.14
N LEU A 320 12.91 17.08 11.12
CA LEU A 320 12.13 17.59 12.25
C LEU A 320 12.15 16.62 13.45
N THR A 321 12.10 15.32 13.20
CA THR A 321 12.21 14.29 14.26
C THR A 321 13.66 13.95 14.62
N LYS A 322 14.63 14.61 13.98
CA LYS A 322 16.09 14.39 14.18
C LYS A 322 16.49 12.92 13.94
N GLY A 323 15.81 12.25 13.01
CA GLY A 323 16.04 10.84 12.69
C GLY A 323 15.64 9.85 13.79
N LYS A 324 14.97 10.30 14.86
CA LYS A 324 14.61 9.44 16.01
C LYS A 324 13.34 8.62 15.78
N VAL A 325 12.47 9.05 14.87
CA VAL A 325 11.21 8.39 14.57
C VAL A 325 11.35 7.68 13.22
N PRO A 326 11.26 6.34 13.17
CA PRO A 326 11.30 5.58 11.91
C PRO A 326 10.23 6.02 10.93
N ILE A 327 10.57 6.07 9.65
CA ILE A 327 9.65 6.49 8.59
C ILE A 327 9.48 5.38 7.57
N ILE A 328 8.22 5.07 7.22
CA ILE A 328 7.87 4.30 6.04
C ILE A 328 7.53 5.29 4.92
N GLY A 329 8.35 5.33 3.87
CA GLY A 329 8.17 6.25 2.74
C GLY A 329 7.16 5.71 1.72
N VAL A 330 6.14 6.51 1.37
CA VAL A 330 5.06 6.10 0.45
C VAL A 330 4.79 7.20 -0.58
N GLY A 331 4.64 6.82 -1.84
CA GLY A 331 4.23 7.72 -2.93
C GLY A 331 5.22 7.81 -4.08
N GLY A 332 4.78 7.47 -5.28
CA GLY A 332 5.53 7.57 -6.52
C GLY A 332 6.67 6.56 -6.69
N VAL A 333 6.66 5.44 -5.96
CA VAL A 333 7.70 4.40 -6.07
C VAL A 333 7.36 3.44 -7.21
N ALA A 334 8.21 3.39 -8.25
CA ALA A 334 8.03 2.57 -9.45
C ALA A 334 9.34 1.96 -9.98
N SER A 335 10.47 2.26 -9.32
CA SER A 335 11.81 1.75 -9.63
C SER A 335 12.66 1.60 -8.37
N GLY A 336 13.79 0.90 -8.49
CA GLY A 336 14.79 0.81 -7.41
C GLY A 336 15.38 2.18 -7.04
N GLN A 337 15.55 3.06 -8.03
CA GLN A 337 16.00 4.43 -7.77
C GLN A 337 15.00 5.22 -6.94
N ASP A 338 13.68 5.10 -7.23
CA ASP A 338 12.66 5.78 -6.44
C ASP A 338 12.65 5.29 -4.97
N ALA A 339 12.88 3.99 -4.76
CA ALA A 339 13.02 3.42 -3.43
C ALA A 339 14.27 3.95 -2.72
N LEU A 340 15.41 4.00 -3.41
CA LEU A 340 16.67 4.54 -2.89
C LEU A 340 16.52 6.03 -2.54
N ASP A 341 15.89 6.83 -3.38
CA ASP A 341 15.65 8.25 -3.14
C ASP A 341 14.88 8.48 -1.81
N LYS A 342 13.89 7.63 -1.51
CA LYS A 342 13.15 7.69 -0.24
C LYS A 342 13.99 7.25 0.95
N ILE A 343 14.80 6.21 0.78
CA ILE A 343 15.74 5.75 1.83
C ILE A 343 16.77 6.84 2.12
N CYS A 344 17.36 7.44 1.10
CA CYS A 344 18.31 8.56 1.25
C CYS A 344 17.64 9.81 1.85
N ALA A 345 16.33 9.98 1.68
CA ALA A 345 15.56 11.04 2.33
C ALA A 345 15.28 10.76 3.82
N GLY A 346 15.56 9.55 4.33
CA GLY A 346 15.40 9.15 5.73
C GLY A 346 14.35 8.08 5.98
N ALA A 347 13.76 7.47 4.94
CA ALA A 347 12.86 6.34 5.12
C ALA A 347 13.63 5.07 5.48
N SER A 348 13.15 4.31 6.47
CA SER A 348 13.67 2.98 6.81
C SER A 348 13.05 1.87 5.95
N LEU A 349 11.81 2.06 5.54
CA LEU A 349 11.03 1.15 4.71
C LEU A 349 10.28 1.95 3.64
N VAL A 350 9.88 1.28 2.57
CA VAL A 350 9.22 1.93 1.42
C VAL A 350 7.99 1.13 1.01
N GLN A 351 6.88 1.80 0.72
CA GLN A 351 5.67 1.17 0.20
C GLN A 351 5.35 1.66 -1.21
N LEU A 352 4.78 0.77 -2.01
CA LEU A 352 4.22 1.08 -3.33
C LEU A 352 2.75 0.66 -3.42
N TYR A 353 2.04 1.24 -4.40
CA TYR A 353 0.69 0.83 -4.79
C TYR A 353 0.48 1.08 -6.29
N THR A 354 0.49 2.35 -6.72
CA THR A 354 0.12 2.76 -8.09
C THR A 354 0.96 2.10 -9.17
N SER A 355 2.26 1.88 -8.93
CA SER A 355 3.14 1.19 -9.86
C SER A 355 2.71 -0.25 -10.15
N LEU A 356 2.12 -0.94 -9.17
CA LEU A 356 1.55 -2.28 -9.36
C LEU A 356 0.40 -2.26 -10.39
N THR A 357 -0.37 -1.17 -10.44
CA THR A 357 -1.46 -0.99 -11.42
C THR A 357 -0.94 -0.86 -12.85
N TYR A 358 0.24 -0.27 -13.04
CA TYR A 358 0.81 0.00 -14.37
C TYR A 358 1.82 -1.04 -14.83
N GLN A 359 2.63 -1.57 -13.94
CA GLN A 359 3.69 -2.53 -14.26
C GLN A 359 3.33 -3.98 -13.90
N GLY A 360 2.21 -4.17 -13.18
CA GLY A 360 1.78 -5.49 -12.72
C GLY A 360 2.67 -6.08 -11.62
N PRO A 361 2.39 -7.33 -11.19
CA PRO A 361 3.10 -8.00 -10.13
C PRO A 361 4.63 -8.04 -10.24
N PRO A 362 5.25 -8.15 -11.42
CA PRO A 362 6.72 -8.22 -11.53
C PRO A 362 7.45 -6.97 -11.04
N VAL A 363 6.76 -5.82 -10.88
CA VAL A 363 7.35 -4.58 -10.38
C VAL A 363 8.04 -4.75 -9.03
N VAL A 364 7.54 -5.63 -8.18
CA VAL A 364 8.10 -5.86 -6.84
C VAL A 364 9.53 -6.43 -6.94
N THR A 365 9.69 -7.48 -7.73
CA THR A 365 10.99 -8.11 -7.97
C THR A 365 11.94 -7.17 -8.71
N LYS A 366 11.42 -6.42 -9.70
CA LYS A 366 12.19 -5.42 -10.44
C LYS A 366 12.80 -4.39 -9.49
N ILE A 367 11.98 -3.76 -8.63
CA ILE A 367 12.43 -2.73 -7.68
C ILE A 367 13.49 -3.29 -6.72
N LYS A 368 13.30 -4.50 -6.20
CA LYS A 368 14.26 -5.13 -5.29
C LYS A 368 15.60 -5.38 -5.96
N ARG A 369 15.58 -5.92 -7.19
CA ARG A 369 16.78 -6.19 -7.96
C ARG A 369 17.53 -4.91 -8.32
N GLU A 370 16.82 -3.86 -8.75
CA GLU A 370 17.41 -2.56 -9.03
C GLU A 370 18.00 -1.93 -7.77
N LEU A 371 17.28 -1.98 -6.64
CA LEU A 371 17.75 -1.47 -5.36
C LEU A 371 19.01 -2.21 -4.89
N GLU A 372 19.04 -3.54 -4.99
CA GLU A 372 20.23 -4.35 -4.67
C GLU A 372 21.46 -3.90 -5.50
N GLN A 373 21.25 -3.62 -6.78
CA GLN A 373 22.34 -3.14 -7.66
C GLN A 373 22.85 -1.75 -7.27
N LEU A 374 21.96 -0.87 -6.82
CA LEU A 374 22.27 0.50 -6.40
C LEU A 374 22.96 0.56 -5.02
N LEU A 375 22.82 -0.47 -4.21
CA LEU A 375 23.44 -0.58 -2.88
C LEU A 375 24.84 -1.21 -2.90
N LYS A 376 25.25 -1.75 -4.05
CA LYS A 376 26.62 -2.29 -4.31
C LYS A 376 27.57 -1.18 -4.69
#